data_a44ba65b060cd65fa7f3e1758671897c
#
_entry.id   a44ba65b060cd65fa7f3e1758671897c
#
_cell.length_a   1.000
_cell.length_b   1.000
_cell.length_c   1.000
_cell.angle_alpha   90.00
_cell.angle_beta   90.00
_cell.angle_gamma   90.00
#
_symmetry.space_group_name_H-M   'P 1'
#
loop_
_entity.id
_entity.type
_entity.pdbx_description
1 polymer ?
#
loop_
_entity_poly.entity_id
_entity_poly.type
_entity_poly.pdbx_seq_one_letter_code
_entity_poly.pdbx_strand_id
1 'polypeptide(L)'
;MPANNQRANLIKMHGSIDWFLCDKGYVWRVRENDLYPKADRRVLIYPQATKYVATQQDPFSTQFDLFRKSLNSSNSNMLAVCGYSFGDDHINNEIEFALSKAENKTVLLAFLECRDEIPPCLEKWRSDSFGSRVIIASIHGLYIGKEGPFKRKEKDDYWWTLKGVTSVLKNGCEV
;
A
#
# COMPACT_ATOMS: atom_id res chain seq x y z
N MET A 1 -4.95 22.56 -0.47
CA MET A 1 -5.86 21.72 -1.28
C MET A 1 -5.10 21.28 -2.52
N PRO A 2 -5.10 20.00 -2.91
CA PRO A 2 -4.49 19.61 -4.19
C PRO A 2 -5.26 20.29 -5.32
N ALA A 3 -4.54 20.82 -6.29
CA ALA A 3 -5.15 21.44 -7.45
C ALA A 3 -6.03 20.43 -8.19
N ASN A 4 -7.24 20.81 -8.57
CA ASN A 4 -8.28 19.95 -9.17
C ASN A 4 -7.90 19.26 -10.51
N ASN A 5 -6.64 19.35 -10.93
CA ASN A 5 -6.13 18.75 -12.18
C ASN A 5 -5.04 17.68 -11.96
N GLN A 6 -4.74 17.28 -10.72
CA GLN A 6 -3.77 16.21 -10.48
C GLN A 6 -4.43 14.85 -10.70
N ARG A 7 -3.88 14.07 -11.63
CA ARG A 7 -4.36 12.72 -11.95
C ARG A 7 -3.93 11.66 -10.93
N ALA A 8 -2.91 11.94 -10.11
CA ALA A 8 -2.40 11.06 -9.07
C ALA A 8 -1.63 11.82 -7.99
N ASN A 9 -1.67 11.32 -6.75
CA ASN A 9 -0.83 11.74 -5.63
C ASN A 9 0.13 10.61 -5.27
N LEU A 10 1.43 10.90 -5.18
CA LEU A 10 2.43 9.96 -4.72
C LEU A 10 2.78 10.24 -3.25
N ILE A 11 2.49 9.27 -2.37
CA ILE A 11 2.81 9.31 -0.95
C ILE A 11 4.00 8.38 -0.71
N LYS A 12 5.10 8.91 -0.13
CA LYS A 12 6.33 8.16 0.16
C LYS A 12 6.46 7.96 1.66
N MET A 13 5.84 6.92 2.20
CA MET A 13 5.68 6.69 3.64
C MET A 13 7.00 6.50 4.37
N HIS A 14 8.00 5.95 3.72
CA HIS A 14 9.35 5.74 4.28
C HIS A 14 10.39 6.73 3.73
N GLY A 15 9.94 7.84 3.17
CA GLY A 15 10.83 8.84 2.58
C GLY A 15 11.29 8.48 1.17
N SER A 16 12.39 9.07 0.75
CA SER A 16 12.90 8.87 -0.60
C SER A 16 14.40 9.13 -0.68
N ILE A 17 15.05 8.44 -1.62
CA ILE A 17 16.49 8.62 -1.90
C ILE A 17 16.83 10.04 -2.36
N ASP A 18 15.84 10.78 -2.88
CA ASP A 18 15.95 12.17 -3.33
C ASP A 18 15.56 13.20 -2.26
N TRP A 19 15.27 12.77 -1.01
CA TRP A 19 14.94 13.65 0.11
C TRP A 19 16.15 13.84 1.02
N PHE A 20 16.44 15.10 1.35
CA PHE A 20 17.57 15.50 2.18
C PHE A 20 17.15 16.55 3.21
N LEU A 21 17.72 16.44 4.43
CA LEU A 21 17.56 17.41 5.48
C LEU A 21 18.59 18.54 5.32
N CYS A 22 18.15 19.79 5.24
CA CYS A 22 19.05 20.95 5.24
C CYS A 22 19.45 21.34 6.68
N ASP A 23 20.44 22.21 6.82
CA ASP A 23 20.95 22.71 8.14
C ASP A 23 19.87 23.42 8.97
N LYS A 24 18.82 23.92 8.34
CA LYS A 24 17.68 24.59 9.00
C LYS A 24 16.54 23.63 9.37
N GLY A 25 16.72 22.32 9.20
CA GLY A 25 15.71 21.31 9.53
C GLY A 25 14.60 21.12 8.48
N TYR A 26 14.71 21.73 7.31
CA TYR A 26 13.72 21.52 6.22
C TYR A 26 14.13 20.33 5.34
N VAL A 27 13.13 19.58 4.84
CA VAL A 27 13.34 18.53 3.86
C VAL A 27 13.27 19.10 2.45
N TRP A 28 14.34 18.87 1.69
CA TRP A 28 14.44 19.28 0.29
C TRP A 28 14.37 18.05 -0.60
N ARG A 29 13.69 18.19 -1.72
CA ARG A 29 13.79 17.22 -2.81
C ARG A 29 14.86 17.69 -3.79
N VAL A 30 15.92 16.88 -3.91
CA VAL A 30 17.02 17.13 -4.86
C VAL A 30 16.72 16.33 -6.13
N ARG A 31 16.59 17.01 -7.27
CA ARG A 31 16.51 16.34 -8.57
C ARG A 31 17.90 15.84 -8.96
N GLU A 32 17.96 14.68 -9.64
CA GLU A 32 19.20 14.15 -10.19
C GLU A 32 19.90 15.22 -11.03
N ASN A 33 21.06 15.67 -10.58
CA ASN A 33 22.21 16.19 -11.30
C ASN A 33 23.19 16.81 -10.30
N ASP A 34 24.41 16.34 -10.30
CA ASP A 34 25.69 16.95 -9.94
C ASP A 34 26.01 17.31 -8.47
N LEU A 35 25.06 17.52 -7.59
CA LEU A 35 25.34 17.89 -6.20
C LEU A 35 24.38 17.21 -5.23
N TYR A 36 24.54 15.89 -5.02
CA TYR A 36 23.85 15.25 -3.91
C TYR A 36 24.47 15.71 -2.57
N PRO A 37 23.67 16.22 -1.64
CA PRO A 37 24.11 16.42 -0.27
C PRO A 37 24.65 15.12 0.30
N LYS A 38 25.52 15.20 1.32
CA LYS A 38 26.10 14.01 1.96
C LYS A 38 25.03 12.99 2.32
N ALA A 39 25.34 11.70 2.16
CA ALA A 39 24.40 10.59 2.35
C ALA A 39 23.80 10.51 3.76
N ASP A 40 24.49 11.02 4.77
CA ASP A 40 24.07 11.11 6.17
C ASP A 40 22.87 12.03 6.43
N ARG A 41 22.54 12.88 5.46
CA ARG A 41 21.37 13.79 5.51
C ARG A 41 20.17 13.31 4.73
N ARG A 42 20.18 12.07 4.21
CA ARG A 42 19.02 11.51 3.52
C ARG A 42 17.86 11.24 4.47
N VAL A 43 16.68 11.65 4.05
CA VAL A 43 15.43 11.42 4.79
C VAL A 43 14.79 10.14 4.26
N LEU A 44 15.22 9.02 4.82
CA LEU A 44 14.80 7.68 4.44
C LEU A 44 14.77 6.77 5.66
N ILE A 45 13.67 6.03 5.86
CA ILE A 45 13.60 4.98 6.87
C ILE A 45 14.16 3.68 6.27
N TYR A 46 15.28 3.24 6.79
CA TYR A 46 15.86 1.94 6.43
C TYR A 46 15.11 0.79 7.12
N PRO A 47 15.14 -0.44 6.56
CA PRO A 47 14.57 -1.62 7.20
C PRO A 47 15.31 -1.95 8.50
N GLN A 48 14.84 -1.43 9.64
CA GLN A 48 15.42 -1.63 10.98
C GLN A 48 14.30 -1.78 12.02
N ALA A 49 14.64 -2.38 13.17
CA ALA A 49 13.70 -2.61 14.27
C ALA A 49 13.10 -1.34 14.92
N THR A 50 13.74 -0.17 14.73
CA THR A 50 13.32 1.12 15.31
C THR A 50 12.44 1.98 14.42
N LYS A 51 11.82 1.41 13.38
CA LYS A 51 10.99 2.13 12.40
C LYS A 51 9.86 2.96 13.04
N TYR A 52 9.25 2.46 14.13
CA TYR A 52 8.10 3.10 14.75
C TYR A 52 8.37 4.54 15.18
N VAL A 53 9.46 4.77 15.89
CA VAL A 53 9.80 6.11 16.39
C VAL A 53 10.06 7.09 15.23
N ALA A 54 10.70 6.62 14.16
CA ALA A 54 10.98 7.45 12.99
C ALA A 54 9.68 7.87 12.26
N THR A 55 8.67 7.00 12.19
CA THR A 55 7.40 7.33 11.52
C THR A 55 6.57 8.38 12.25
N GLN A 56 6.84 8.61 13.54
CA GLN A 56 6.16 9.64 14.35
C GLN A 56 6.71 11.05 14.13
N GLN A 57 7.83 11.20 13.43
CA GLN A 57 8.46 12.49 13.15
C GLN A 57 8.22 12.94 11.71
N ASP A 58 8.15 14.26 11.49
CA ASP A 58 8.08 14.78 10.13
C ASP A 58 9.41 14.55 9.36
N PRO A 59 9.33 14.27 8.05
CA PRO A 59 8.13 14.35 7.19
C PRO A 59 7.28 13.07 7.14
N PHE A 60 7.65 12.02 7.87
CA PHE A 60 6.99 10.72 7.80
C PHE A 60 5.59 10.76 8.40
N SER A 61 5.41 11.41 9.56
CA SER A 61 4.10 11.57 10.19
C SER A 61 3.07 12.19 9.22
N THR A 62 3.47 13.22 8.48
CA THR A 62 2.64 13.85 7.45
C THR A 62 2.29 12.85 6.32
N GLN A 63 3.23 12.00 5.87
CA GLN A 63 2.95 10.99 4.85
C GLN A 63 1.96 9.93 5.35
N PHE A 64 2.11 9.47 6.59
CA PHE A 64 1.17 8.55 7.23
C PHE A 64 -0.22 9.17 7.39
N ASP A 65 -0.33 10.45 7.74
CA ASP A 65 -1.61 11.15 7.83
C ASP A 65 -2.32 11.26 6.47
N LEU A 66 -1.58 11.51 5.40
CA LEU A 66 -2.12 11.50 4.04
C LEU A 66 -2.61 10.10 3.65
N PHE A 67 -1.86 9.06 4.02
CA PHE A 67 -2.26 7.67 3.79
C PHE A 67 -3.53 7.31 4.56
N ARG A 68 -3.61 7.63 5.87
CA ARG A 68 -4.81 7.45 6.70
C ARG A 68 -6.04 8.14 6.10
N LYS A 69 -5.86 9.38 5.63
CA LYS A 69 -6.95 10.14 4.99
C LYS A 69 -7.42 9.46 3.70
N SER A 70 -6.53 8.89 2.91
CA SER A 70 -6.90 8.17 1.69
C SER A 70 -7.56 6.82 1.96
N LEU A 71 -7.25 6.16 3.09
CA LEU A 71 -7.90 4.92 3.52
C LEU A 71 -9.30 5.14 4.12
N ASN A 72 -9.55 6.29 4.75
CA ASN A 72 -10.80 6.59 5.45
C ASN A 72 -11.79 7.27 4.48
N SER A 73 -12.55 6.47 3.76
CA SER A 73 -13.58 6.96 2.85
C SER A 73 -14.95 6.42 3.23
N SER A 74 -15.93 7.32 3.39
CA SER A 74 -17.35 6.97 3.53
C SER A 74 -17.99 6.60 2.19
N ASN A 75 -17.36 6.97 1.08
CA ASN A 75 -17.74 6.58 -0.26
C ASN A 75 -17.03 5.26 -0.65
N SER A 76 -17.53 4.60 -1.69
CA SER A 76 -16.85 3.44 -2.26
C SER A 76 -15.42 3.80 -2.65
N ASN A 77 -14.45 3.07 -2.11
CA ASN A 77 -13.04 3.27 -2.32
C ASN A 77 -12.34 1.92 -2.45
N MET A 78 -11.21 1.87 -3.15
CA MET A 78 -10.41 0.66 -3.31
C MET A 78 -8.96 0.95 -2.98
N LEU A 79 -8.38 0.14 -2.09
CA LEU A 79 -6.95 0.06 -1.87
C LEU A 79 -6.42 -1.13 -2.67
N ALA A 80 -5.83 -0.87 -3.84
CA ALA A 80 -5.13 -1.89 -4.61
C ALA A 80 -3.67 -1.97 -4.16
N VAL A 81 -3.24 -3.15 -3.73
CA VAL A 81 -1.89 -3.41 -3.20
C VAL A 81 -1.15 -4.34 -4.14
N CYS A 82 0.01 -3.91 -4.63
CA CYS A 82 0.87 -4.67 -5.53
C CYS A 82 2.34 -4.50 -5.12
N GLY A 83 3.11 -5.61 -5.12
CA GLY A 83 4.53 -5.58 -4.78
C GLY A 83 4.84 -5.29 -3.30
N TYR A 84 3.88 -5.49 -2.41
CA TYR A 84 4.02 -5.34 -0.97
C TYR A 84 3.96 -6.71 -0.28
N SER A 85 4.94 -6.99 0.57
CA SER A 85 5.08 -8.28 1.26
C SER A 85 4.19 -8.45 2.49
N PHE A 86 3.48 -7.40 2.92
CA PHE A 86 2.76 -7.34 4.20
C PHE A 86 3.65 -7.58 5.44
N GLY A 87 4.94 -7.29 5.31
CA GLY A 87 5.93 -7.42 6.39
C GLY A 87 6.14 -6.15 7.22
N ASP A 88 5.40 -5.07 6.98
CA ASP A 88 5.51 -3.82 7.73
C ASP A 88 4.28 -3.61 8.62
N ASP A 89 4.45 -3.89 9.91
CA ASP A 89 3.35 -3.83 10.88
C ASP A 89 2.71 -2.44 10.99
N HIS A 90 3.47 -1.36 10.76
CA HIS A 90 2.90 0.00 10.84
C HIS A 90 1.91 0.26 9.71
N ILE A 91 2.26 -0.16 8.48
CA ILE A 91 1.36 -0.06 7.33
C ILE A 91 0.18 -1.01 7.51
N ASN A 92 0.43 -2.24 7.95
CA ASN A 92 -0.60 -3.24 8.19
C ASN A 92 -1.62 -2.75 9.23
N ASN A 93 -1.15 -2.17 10.36
CA ASN A 93 -2.01 -1.64 11.40
C ASN A 93 -2.89 -0.49 10.90
N GLU A 94 -2.37 0.41 10.07
CA GLU A 94 -3.17 1.49 9.47
C GLU A 94 -4.28 0.94 8.55
N ILE A 95 -3.95 -0.07 7.74
CA ILE A 95 -4.93 -0.74 6.86
C ILE A 95 -6.00 -1.45 7.70
N GLU A 96 -5.59 -2.28 8.67
CA GLU A 96 -6.50 -3.01 9.56
C GLU A 96 -7.42 -2.06 10.31
N PHE A 97 -6.86 -0.99 10.89
CA PHE A 97 -7.63 0.02 11.60
C PHE A 97 -8.67 0.71 10.70
N ALA A 98 -8.29 1.04 9.47
CA ALA A 98 -9.21 1.64 8.51
C ALA A 98 -10.34 0.66 8.13
N LEU A 99 -9.99 -0.61 7.84
CA LEU A 99 -10.97 -1.63 7.46
C LEU A 99 -11.91 -2.03 8.61
N SER A 100 -11.46 -1.95 9.86
CA SER A 100 -12.30 -2.30 11.03
C SER A 100 -13.39 -1.29 11.34
N LYS A 101 -13.31 -0.06 10.83
CA LYS A 101 -14.35 0.97 11.04
C LYS A 101 -15.62 0.63 10.27
N ALA A 102 -16.76 0.66 10.96
CA ALA A 102 -18.06 0.30 10.39
C ALA A 102 -18.49 1.22 9.24
N GLU A 103 -18.18 2.51 9.33
CA GLU A 103 -18.51 3.51 8.31
C GLU A 103 -17.58 3.51 7.10
N ASN A 104 -16.42 2.85 7.19
CA ASN A 104 -15.45 2.79 6.11
C ASN A 104 -15.87 1.77 5.06
N LYS A 105 -15.96 2.20 3.79
CA LYS A 105 -16.35 1.37 2.64
C LYS A 105 -15.18 0.97 1.74
N THR A 106 -13.95 1.17 2.21
CA THR A 106 -12.75 0.78 1.45
C THR A 106 -12.69 -0.72 1.28
N VAL A 107 -12.49 -1.17 0.05
CA VAL A 107 -12.20 -2.57 -0.31
C VAL A 107 -10.69 -2.72 -0.49
N LEU A 108 -10.10 -3.73 0.13
CA LEU A 108 -8.71 -4.12 -0.09
C LEU A 108 -8.66 -5.13 -1.24
N LEU A 109 -7.87 -4.84 -2.27
CA LEU A 109 -7.53 -5.75 -3.36
C LEU A 109 -6.02 -5.98 -3.36
N ALA A 110 -5.58 -7.14 -2.86
CA ALA A 110 -4.17 -7.52 -2.78
C ALA A 110 -3.79 -8.44 -3.95
N PHE A 111 -2.74 -8.05 -4.70
CA PHE A 111 -2.15 -8.85 -5.77
C PHE A 111 -0.87 -9.51 -5.25
N LEU A 112 -0.87 -10.83 -5.17
CA LEU A 112 0.21 -11.60 -4.54
C LEU A 112 0.82 -12.62 -5.51
N GLU A 113 2.14 -12.66 -5.56
CA GLU A 113 2.90 -13.78 -6.09
C GLU A 113 3.28 -14.73 -4.94
N CYS A 114 2.29 -15.19 -4.15
CA CYS A 114 2.54 -16.18 -3.12
C CYS A 114 2.60 -17.57 -3.75
N ARG A 115 3.74 -18.24 -3.65
CA ARG A 115 3.87 -19.62 -4.10
C ARG A 115 3.44 -20.62 -3.02
N ASP A 116 3.63 -20.26 -1.77
CA ASP A 116 3.42 -21.16 -0.63
C ASP A 116 2.19 -20.79 0.20
N GLU A 117 2.17 -19.64 0.84
CA GLU A 117 1.09 -19.26 1.75
C GLU A 117 0.68 -17.78 1.59
N ILE A 118 -0.60 -17.50 1.87
CA ILE A 118 -1.09 -16.13 1.98
C ILE A 118 -0.48 -15.50 3.25
N PRO A 119 0.00 -14.23 3.21
CA PRO A 119 0.51 -13.55 4.40
C PRO A 119 -0.43 -13.65 5.60
N PRO A 120 0.07 -13.96 6.82
CA PRO A 120 -0.78 -14.21 8.00
C PRO A 120 -1.75 -13.09 8.33
N CYS A 121 -1.36 -11.83 8.13
CA CYS A 121 -2.25 -10.68 8.34
C CYS A 121 -3.43 -10.70 7.36
N LEU A 122 -3.23 -11.07 6.10
CA LEU A 122 -4.32 -11.18 5.12
C LEU A 122 -5.25 -12.36 5.43
N GLU A 123 -4.72 -13.50 5.90
CA GLU A 123 -5.54 -14.63 6.38
C GLU A 123 -6.39 -14.22 7.59
N LYS A 124 -5.81 -13.47 8.53
CA LYS A 124 -6.54 -12.89 9.64
C LYS A 124 -7.66 -11.97 9.14
N TRP A 125 -7.33 -10.99 8.27
CA TRP A 125 -8.27 -9.97 7.81
C TRP A 125 -9.43 -10.54 7.00
N ARG A 126 -9.18 -11.52 6.11
CA ARG A 126 -10.27 -12.17 5.35
C ARG A 126 -11.24 -12.96 6.22
N SER A 127 -10.81 -13.35 7.42
CA SER A 127 -11.61 -14.10 8.39
C SER A 127 -12.34 -13.21 9.39
N ASP A 128 -12.02 -11.92 9.45
CA ASP A 128 -12.61 -10.93 10.37
C ASP A 128 -14.00 -10.48 9.92
N SER A 129 -14.65 -9.64 10.73
CA SER A 129 -15.96 -9.04 10.47
C SER A 129 -16.02 -8.20 9.18
N PHE A 130 -14.90 -7.57 8.80
CA PHE A 130 -14.76 -6.83 7.54
C PHE A 130 -14.22 -7.66 6.37
N GLY A 131 -14.06 -8.97 6.56
CA GLY A 131 -13.42 -9.86 5.59
C GLY A 131 -14.06 -9.87 4.20
N SER A 132 -15.37 -9.64 4.09
CA SER A 132 -16.06 -9.51 2.79
C SER A 132 -15.51 -8.38 1.91
N ARG A 133 -14.76 -7.43 2.48
CA ARG A 133 -14.07 -6.34 1.79
C ARG A 133 -12.60 -6.63 1.49
N VAL A 134 -12.13 -7.85 1.79
CA VAL A 134 -10.75 -8.29 1.51
C VAL A 134 -10.78 -9.24 0.33
N ILE A 135 -10.17 -8.81 -0.76
CA ILE A 135 -10.04 -9.58 -2.01
C ILE A 135 -8.55 -9.85 -2.25
N ILE A 136 -8.21 -11.10 -2.51
CA ILE A 136 -6.83 -11.52 -2.76
C ILE A 136 -6.76 -12.20 -4.12
N ALA A 137 -5.97 -11.63 -5.04
CA ALA A 137 -5.67 -12.23 -6.33
C ALA A 137 -4.25 -12.85 -6.25
N SER A 138 -4.19 -14.18 -6.22
CA SER A 138 -2.93 -14.94 -6.07
C SER A 138 -2.75 -15.95 -7.20
N ILE A 139 -1.61 -16.64 -7.20
CA ILE A 139 -1.34 -17.75 -8.13
C ILE A 139 -2.37 -18.89 -8.00
N HIS A 140 -2.97 -19.06 -6.82
CA HIS A 140 -3.94 -20.11 -6.56
C HIS A 140 -5.36 -19.77 -7.03
N GLY A 141 -5.61 -18.49 -7.31
CA GLY A 141 -6.91 -17.96 -7.72
C GLY A 141 -7.30 -16.70 -6.95
N LEU A 142 -8.57 -16.35 -7.04
CA LEU A 142 -9.19 -15.21 -6.38
C LEU A 142 -9.84 -15.66 -5.07
N TYR A 143 -9.57 -14.95 -3.99
CA TYR A 143 -10.26 -15.12 -2.71
C TYR A 143 -11.11 -13.87 -2.43
N ILE A 144 -12.32 -14.05 -1.94
CA ILE A 144 -13.22 -12.98 -1.51
C ILE A 144 -13.68 -13.30 -0.09
N GLY A 145 -13.15 -12.59 0.88
CA GLY A 145 -13.36 -12.94 2.28
C GLY A 145 -12.94 -14.38 2.57
N LYS A 146 -13.84 -15.17 3.17
CA LYS A 146 -13.60 -16.58 3.50
C LYS A 146 -13.70 -17.52 2.30
N GLU A 147 -14.28 -17.06 1.21
CA GLU A 147 -14.52 -17.88 0.03
C GLU A 147 -13.32 -17.94 -0.91
N GLY A 148 -13.26 -18.98 -1.73
CA GLY A 148 -12.20 -19.24 -2.70
C GLY A 148 -11.25 -20.37 -2.29
N PRO A 149 -10.18 -20.61 -3.08
CA PRO A 149 -9.82 -19.86 -4.29
C PRO A 149 -10.73 -20.15 -5.48
N PHE A 150 -11.28 -19.11 -6.10
CA PHE A 150 -11.95 -19.20 -7.38
C PHE A 150 -10.91 -19.23 -8.50
N LYS A 151 -10.89 -20.30 -9.28
CA LYS A 151 -9.89 -20.47 -10.34
C LYS A 151 -10.24 -19.62 -11.55
N ARG A 152 -9.24 -18.94 -12.12
CA ARG A 152 -9.39 -18.22 -13.37
C ARG A 152 -9.58 -19.19 -14.55
N LYS A 153 -10.44 -18.82 -15.51
CA LYS A 153 -10.67 -19.59 -16.73
C LYS A 153 -9.51 -19.54 -17.72
N GLU A 154 -8.80 -18.42 -17.80
CA GLU A 154 -7.67 -18.21 -18.69
C GLU A 154 -6.33 -18.14 -17.91
N LYS A 155 -5.28 -18.81 -18.46
CA LYS A 155 -4.02 -18.99 -17.77
C LYS A 155 -2.94 -17.92 -18.07
N ASP A 156 -3.18 -16.96 -18.95
CA ASP A 156 -2.09 -16.25 -19.62
C ASP A 156 -1.61 -14.94 -18.94
N ASP A 157 -2.35 -14.36 -17.98
CA ASP A 157 -1.92 -13.16 -17.29
C ASP A 157 -1.77 -13.41 -15.78
N TYR A 158 -0.54 -13.25 -15.31
CA TYR A 158 -0.24 -13.28 -13.87
C TYR A 158 -0.77 -12.00 -13.21
N TRP A 159 -1.78 -12.12 -12.35
CA TRP A 159 -2.47 -10.99 -11.71
C TRP A 159 -1.54 -10.03 -10.96
N TRP A 160 -0.46 -10.52 -10.37
CA TRP A 160 0.54 -9.74 -9.61
C TRP A 160 1.55 -8.99 -10.48
N THR A 161 1.61 -9.25 -11.77
CA THR A 161 2.46 -8.45 -12.67
C THR A 161 1.84 -7.09 -12.96
N LEU A 162 2.65 -6.11 -13.32
CA LEU A 162 2.14 -4.78 -13.67
C LEU A 162 1.08 -4.84 -14.78
N LYS A 163 1.27 -5.71 -15.78
CA LYS A 163 0.30 -5.94 -16.86
C LYS A 163 -1.00 -6.53 -16.31
N GLY A 164 -0.92 -7.57 -15.45
CA GLY A 164 -2.08 -8.21 -14.85
C GLY A 164 -2.85 -7.27 -13.95
N VAL A 165 -2.18 -6.56 -13.03
CA VAL A 165 -2.80 -5.54 -12.17
C VAL A 165 -3.52 -4.47 -13.01
N THR A 166 -2.86 -3.96 -14.05
CA THR A 166 -3.46 -2.93 -14.92
C THR A 166 -4.70 -3.47 -15.65
N SER A 167 -4.65 -4.73 -16.13
CA SER A 167 -5.77 -5.39 -16.78
C SER A 167 -6.97 -5.54 -15.84
N VAL A 168 -6.73 -6.04 -14.61
CA VAL A 168 -7.80 -6.22 -13.62
C VAL A 168 -8.43 -4.89 -13.22
N LEU A 169 -7.62 -3.86 -12.96
CA LEU A 169 -8.13 -2.55 -12.57
C LEU A 169 -8.89 -1.84 -13.70
N LYS A 170 -8.59 -2.16 -14.96
CA LYS A 170 -9.25 -1.57 -16.13
C LYS A 170 -10.49 -2.33 -16.56
N ASN A 171 -10.43 -3.65 -16.57
CA ASN A 171 -11.42 -4.53 -17.21
C ASN A 171 -12.20 -5.39 -16.21
N GLY A 172 -11.80 -5.44 -14.94
CA GLY A 172 -12.30 -6.39 -13.95
C GLY A 172 -11.66 -7.78 -14.05
N CYS A 173 -12.11 -8.70 -13.18
CA CYS A 173 -11.72 -10.11 -13.20
C CYS A 173 -12.84 -10.94 -13.79
N GLU A 174 -12.55 -11.77 -14.79
CA GLU A 174 -13.40 -12.90 -15.17
C GLU A 174 -12.96 -14.14 -14.38
N VAL A 175 -13.85 -14.69 -13.57
CA VAL A 175 -13.68 -15.90 -12.76
C VAL A 175 -14.58 -17.03 -13.27
#